data_061a55a32942658b9a4fa16743d28475
#
_entry.id   061a55a32942658b9a4fa16743d28475
#
_cell.length_a   1.000
_cell.length_b   1.000
_cell.length_c   1.000
_cell.angle_alpha   90.00
_cell.angle_beta   90.00
_cell.angle_gamma   90.00
#
_symmetry.space_group_name_H-M   'P 1'
#
loop_
_entity.id
_entity.type
_entity.pdbx_description
1 polymer ?
#
loop_
_entity_poly.entity_id
_entity_poly.type
_entity_poly.pdbx_seq_one_letter_code
_entity_poly.pdbx_strand_id
1 'polypeptide(L)'
;ASAPAPAAAAAPGAADEEIVWAGLAAGPVLADFNDASNKGITIGGKAGDPVLAAADGRVVYAGSSLRGYGNLVIVKHNNTYLSAYAHNQALLVKEDQVVRRGQRIAEMGSSDADRVQLHFEIRRQGKPVDPSRLLPPR
;
A
#
# COMPACT_ATOMS: atom_id res chain seq x y z
N ALA A 1 21.66 4.55 9.74
CA ALA A 1 21.33 4.43 9.90
C ALA A 1 20.65 4.14 9.99
N SER A 2 20.69 4.25 9.83
CA SER A 2 20.18 4.10 10.04
C SER A 2 19.41 3.57 10.24
N ALA A 3 19.42 3.50 10.17
CA ALA A 3 18.79 3.15 10.38
C ALA A 3 18.11 2.73 10.80
N PRO A 4 18.06 2.63 10.95
CA PRO A 4 17.27 2.18 11.23
C PRO A 4 16.35 2.41 11.82
N ALA A 5 16.54 2.73 11.94
CA ALA A 5 15.89 2.92 12.49
C ALA A 5 14.85 2.77 12.51
N PRO A 6 14.78 2.77 12.13
CA PRO A 6 13.63 2.78 11.88
C PRO A 6 12.78 2.25 12.53
N ALA A 7 13.12 1.88 12.50
CA ALA A 7 12.31 1.27 12.92
C ALA A 7 11.51 1.72 13.74
N ALA A 8 12.07 2.14 13.90
CA ALA A 8 11.36 2.63 14.67
C ALA A 8 10.12 2.59 14.45
N ALA A 9 10.40 2.96 13.68
CA ALA A 9 9.30 3.05 13.29
C ALA A 9 8.37 2.38 13.77
N ALA A 10 8.65 1.64 13.62
CA ALA A 10 7.71 0.93 13.86
C ALA A 10 7.18 1.03 15.11
N ALA A 11 7.63 1.77 15.86
CA ALA A 11 7.09 1.82 17.09
C ALA A 11 5.65 1.75 17.03
N PRO A 12 5.16 0.65 17.06
CA PRO A 12 3.77 0.52 16.93
C PRO A 12 3.02 1.13 18.03
N GLY A 13 3.70 1.35 19.08
CA GLY A 13 2.95 1.88 20.14
C GLY A 13 2.60 3.31 19.96
N ALA A 14 3.45 4.02 19.39
CA ALA A 14 3.16 5.37 19.14
C ALA A 14 2.15 5.50 18.07
N ALA A 15 1.74 4.43 17.74
CA ALA A 15 1.07 4.22 16.68
C ALA A 15 -0.15 4.88 16.39
N ASP A 16 -0.95 5.11 17.25
CA ASP A 16 -2.21 5.72 16.92
C ASP A 16 -2.04 7.16 16.62
N GLU A 17 -0.80 7.58 16.63
CA GLU A 17 -0.53 8.94 16.31
C GLU A 17 -0.46 9.11 14.83
N GLU A 18 -0.27 10.32 14.47
CA GLU A 18 -0.28 10.76 13.11
C GLU A 18 0.66 9.99 12.23
N ILE A 19 0.18 9.53 11.11
CA ILE A 19 0.97 8.91 10.08
C ILE A 19 1.23 9.93 9.00
N VAL A 20 2.48 10.03 8.55
CA VAL A 20 2.81 10.90 7.43
C VAL A 20 2.71 10.07 6.16
N TRP A 21 1.73 10.37 5.35
CA TRP A 21 1.46 9.62 4.12
C TRP A 21 2.16 10.24 2.93
N ALA A 22 2.58 9.41 1.97
CA ALA A 22 3.23 9.86 0.75
C ALA A 22 2.54 9.27 -0.46
N GLY A 23 2.84 9.79 -1.64
CA GLY A 23 2.33 9.23 -2.88
C GLY A 23 2.89 7.84 -3.12
N LEU A 24 2.12 6.99 -3.78
CA LEU A 24 2.46 5.59 -3.92
C LEU A 24 2.71 5.16 -5.36
N ALA A 25 2.29 5.95 -6.33
CA ALA A 25 2.54 5.67 -7.74
C ALA A 25 2.24 6.93 -8.52
N ALA A 26 2.83 7.02 -9.71
CA ALA A 26 2.78 8.27 -10.49
C ALA A 26 1.57 8.39 -11.41
N GLY A 27 0.88 7.30 -11.69
CA GLY A 27 -0.16 7.32 -12.70
C GLY A 27 -1.44 8.02 -12.25
N PRO A 28 -2.39 8.15 -13.17
CA PRO A 28 -3.66 8.80 -12.84
C PRO A 28 -4.57 7.90 -12.04
N VAL A 29 -5.45 8.50 -11.26
CA VAL A 29 -6.48 7.75 -10.55
C VAL A 29 -7.56 7.36 -11.55
N LEU A 30 -7.78 6.06 -11.71
CA LEU A 30 -8.78 5.53 -12.65
C LEU A 30 -10.12 5.33 -11.97
N ALA A 31 -10.15 5.08 -10.67
CA ALA A 31 -11.39 4.89 -9.92
C ALA A 31 -11.18 5.33 -8.49
N ASP A 32 -12.16 6.04 -7.96
CA ASP A 32 -12.11 6.55 -6.60
C ASP A 32 -12.74 5.56 -5.63
N PHE A 33 -12.49 5.79 -4.35
CA PHE A 33 -13.09 5.01 -3.30
C PHE A 33 -14.61 5.15 -3.34
N ASN A 34 -15.30 4.02 -3.17
CA ASN A 34 -16.75 3.97 -3.11
C ASN A 34 -17.13 2.82 -2.18
N ASP A 35 -17.79 3.12 -1.08
CA ASP A 35 -18.15 2.10 -0.09
C ASP A 35 -18.84 0.88 -0.68
N ALA A 36 -19.58 1.07 -1.75
CA ALA A 36 -20.35 -0.03 -2.33
C ALA A 36 -19.56 -0.86 -3.33
N SER A 37 -18.68 -0.22 -4.12
CA SER A 37 -18.07 -0.91 -5.26
C SER A 37 -16.56 -0.88 -5.31
N ASN A 38 -15.90 0.00 -4.59
CA ASN A 38 -14.44 0.09 -4.65
C ASN A 38 -13.88 0.44 -3.28
N LYS A 39 -13.25 -0.53 -2.66
CA LYS A 39 -12.77 -0.40 -1.28
C LYS A 39 -11.46 0.39 -1.16
N GLY A 40 -10.96 0.90 -2.26
CA GLY A 40 -9.74 1.69 -2.28
C GLY A 40 -9.75 2.60 -3.48
N ILE A 41 -8.56 2.96 -3.96
CA ILE A 41 -8.45 3.72 -5.21
C ILE A 41 -7.68 2.87 -6.22
N THR A 42 -7.93 3.13 -7.50
CA THR A 42 -7.25 2.43 -8.58
C THR A 42 -6.39 3.44 -9.34
N ILE A 43 -5.12 3.14 -9.49
CA ILE A 43 -4.17 4.01 -10.16
C ILE A 43 -3.65 3.29 -11.40
N GLY A 44 -3.71 3.95 -12.54
CA GLY A 44 -3.23 3.39 -13.80
C GLY A 44 -1.74 3.57 -13.96
N GLY A 45 -1.15 2.79 -14.87
CA GLY A 45 0.26 2.88 -15.15
C GLY A 45 0.68 1.84 -16.14
N LYS A 46 1.95 1.52 -16.16
CA LYS A 46 2.55 0.53 -17.04
C LYS A 46 3.12 -0.61 -16.24
N ALA A 47 3.20 -1.77 -16.86
CA ALA A 47 3.82 -2.93 -16.22
C ALA A 47 5.25 -2.57 -15.81
N GLY A 48 5.59 -2.85 -14.55
CA GLY A 48 6.90 -2.54 -14.03
C GLY A 48 7.02 -1.19 -13.35
N ASP A 49 6.00 -0.34 -13.41
CA ASP A 49 6.06 0.95 -12.73
C ASP A 49 6.25 0.74 -11.23
N PRO A 50 7.04 1.59 -10.57
CA PRO A 50 7.30 1.39 -9.15
C PRO A 50 6.04 1.65 -8.32
N VAL A 51 5.84 0.79 -7.34
CA VAL A 51 4.81 0.96 -6.32
C VAL A 51 5.55 1.24 -5.03
N LEU A 52 5.22 2.36 -4.39
CA LEU A 52 5.96 2.85 -3.24
C LEU A 52 5.14 2.70 -1.97
N ALA A 53 5.81 2.46 -0.86
CA ALA A 53 5.12 2.40 0.41
C ALA A 53 4.58 3.79 0.76
N ALA A 54 3.31 3.85 1.10
CA ALA A 54 2.66 5.12 1.39
C ALA A 54 3.10 5.71 2.72
N ALA A 55 3.61 4.89 3.62
CA ALA A 55 4.10 5.33 4.91
C ALA A 55 5.00 4.25 5.49
N ASP A 56 5.73 4.61 6.55
CA ASP A 56 6.59 3.63 7.24
C ASP A 56 5.74 2.51 7.83
N GLY A 57 6.28 1.31 7.87
CA GLY A 57 5.57 0.20 8.48
C GLY A 57 6.30 -1.11 8.32
N ARG A 58 5.57 -2.20 8.58
CA ARG A 58 6.09 -3.55 8.47
C ARG A 58 5.18 -4.36 7.57
N VAL A 59 5.77 -5.14 6.67
CA VAL A 59 5.00 -6.01 5.78
C VAL A 59 4.41 -7.15 6.60
N VAL A 60 3.09 -7.26 6.60
CA VAL A 60 2.41 -8.34 7.31
C VAL A 60 1.89 -9.40 6.35
N TYR A 61 1.90 -9.13 5.05
CA TYR A 61 1.54 -10.11 4.04
C TYR A 61 2.21 -9.75 2.72
N ALA A 62 2.77 -10.74 2.04
CA ALA A 62 3.30 -10.57 0.70
C ALA A 62 3.10 -11.88 -0.03
N GLY A 63 2.19 -11.90 -1.00
CA GLY A 63 1.88 -13.13 -1.71
C GLY A 63 0.69 -12.97 -2.63
N SER A 64 0.17 -14.10 -3.13
CA SER A 64 -0.89 -14.09 -4.13
C SER A 64 -2.05 -15.02 -3.77
N SER A 65 -2.20 -15.36 -2.51
CA SER A 65 -3.23 -16.33 -2.12
C SER A 65 -4.61 -15.71 -1.90
N LEU A 66 -4.73 -14.39 -1.91
CA LEU A 66 -6.02 -13.74 -1.76
C LEU A 66 -6.62 -13.47 -3.13
N ARG A 67 -7.74 -14.14 -3.40
CA ARG A 67 -8.41 -14.03 -4.69
C ARG A 67 -8.87 -12.59 -4.93
N GLY A 68 -8.67 -12.11 -6.15
CA GLY A 68 -9.11 -10.78 -6.54
C GLY A 68 -8.06 -9.72 -6.35
N TYR A 69 -6.95 -10.04 -5.67
CA TYR A 69 -5.88 -9.07 -5.44
C TYR A 69 -4.61 -9.38 -6.22
N GLY A 70 -4.47 -10.62 -6.71
CA GLY A 70 -3.24 -11.01 -7.38
C GLY A 70 -2.06 -10.96 -6.43
N ASN A 71 -0.94 -10.46 -6.89
CA ASN A 71 0.23 -10.28 -6.03
C ASN A 71 -0.02 -9.06 -5.13
N LEU A 72 -0.09 -9.30 -3.84
CA LEU A 72 -0.54 -8.33 -2.85
C LEU A 72 0.49 -8.12 -1.77
N VAL A 73 0.72 -6.86 -1.40
CA VAL A 73 1.52 -6.50 -0.22
C VAL A 73 0.61 -5.78 0.75
N ILE A 74 0.65 -6.17 2.02
CA ILE A 74 -0.06 -5.45 3.08
C ILE A 74 0.98 -4.97 4.07
N VAL A 75 0.94 -3.67 4.37
CA VAL A 75 1.86 -3.03 5.30
C VAL A 75 1.09 -2.53 6.51
N LYS A 76 1.53 -2.93 7.69
CA LYS A 76 0.94 -2.43 8.94
C LYS A 76 1.75 -1.24 9.40
N HIS A 77 1.09 -0.10 9.49
CA HIS A 77 1.74 1.14 9.88
C HIS A 77 1.70 1.36 11.38
N ASN A 78 0.58 0.97 11.99
CA ASN A 78 0.44 1.04 13.45
C ASN A 78 -0.75 0.15 13.84
N ASN A 79 -1.24 0.30 15.06
CA ASN A 79 -2.36 -0.53 15.53
C ASN A 79 -3.69 -0.16 14.87
N THR A 80 -3.73 0.97 14.19
CA THR A 80 -4.95 1.48 13.59
C THR A 80 -5.00 1.30 12.07
N TYR A 81 -3.88 1.52 11.38
CA TYR A 81 -3.86 1.60 9.92
C TYR A 81 -3.03 0.53 9.26
N LEU A 82 -3.60 -0.02 8.17
CA LEU A 82 -2.91 -0.89 7.23
C LEU A 82 -3.05 -0.27 5.84
N SER A 83 -2.07 -0.54 4.96
CA SER A 83 -2.24 -0.24 3.54
C SER A 83 -2.03 -1.51 2.74
N ALA A 84 -2.72 -1.61 1.61
CA ALA A 84 -2.66 -2.78 0.75
C ALA A 84 -2.43 -2.36 -0.70
N TYR A 85 -1.58 -3.10 -1.40
CA TYR A 85 -1.14 -2.79 -2.76
C TYR A 85 -1.31 -4.03 -3.61
N ALA A 86 -2.27 -4.01 -4.54
CA ALA A 86 -2.70 -5.20 -5.28
C ALA A 86 -2.39 -5.12 -6.76
N HIS A 87 -2.49 -6.26 -7.43
CA HIS A 87 -2.32 -6.45 -8.87
C HIS A 87 -0.89 -6.27 -9.36
N ASN A 88 0.10 -6.40 -8.47
CA ASN A 88 1.49 -6.25 -8.84
C ASN A 88 1.96 -7.41 -9.71
N GLN A 89 2.95 -7.15 -10.56
CA GLN A 89 3.58 -8.23 -11.30
C GLN A 89 4.74 -8.84 -10.52
N ALA A 90 5.35 -8.07 -9.62
CA ALA A 90 6.45 -8.56 -8.80
C ALA A 90 6.40 -7.91 -7.45
N LEU A 91 6.78 -8.67 -6.42
CA LEU A 91 6.87 -8.17 -5.06
C LEU A 91 8.33 -8.08 -4.68
N LEU A 92 8.74 -6.93 -4.15
CA LEU A 92 10.15 -6.66 -3.85
C LEU A 92 10.45 -6.78 -2.36
N VAL A 93 9.44 -7.10 -1.56
CA VAL A 93 9.56 -7.20 -0.11
C VAL A 93 8.97 -8.53 0.36
N LYS A 94 9.28 -8.88 1.59
CA LYS A 94 8.82 -10.13 2.21
C LYS A 94 8.09 -9.82 3.49
N GLU A 95 7.31 -10.78 3.96
CA GLU A 95 6.65 -10.67 5.25
C GLU A 95 7.67 -10.39 6.34
N ASP A 96 7.27 -9.58 7.30
CA ASP A 96 8.06 -9.14 8.44
C ASP A 96 9.15 -8.13 8.11
N GLN A 97 9.30 -7.76 6.86
CA GLN A 97 10.28 -6.74 6.48
C GLN A 97 9.77 -5.35 6.86
N VAL A 98 10.66 -4.52 7.41
CA VAL A 98 10.32 -3.13 7.69
C VAL A 98 10.52 -2.32 6.41
N VAL A 99 9.55 -1.46 6.11
CA VAL A 99 9.62 -0.60 4.93
C VAL A 99 9.45 0.85 5.35
N ARG A 100 9.98 1.74 4.54
CA ARG A 100 9.93 3.18 4.80
C ARG A 100 9.06 3.87 3.77
N ARG A 101 8.47 4.97 4.17
CA ARG A 101 7.70 5.80 3.27
C ARG A 101 8.52 6.11 2.02
N GLY A 102 7.93 5.89 0.85
CA GLY A 102 8.57 6.14 -0.43
C GLY A 102 9.48 5.01 -0.92
N GLN A 103 9.63 3.94 -0.14
CA GLN A 103 10.43 2.81 -0.57
C GLN A 103 9.68 2.03 -1.63
N ARG A 104 10.40 1.59 -2.67
CA ARG A 104 9.80 0.73 -3.69
C ARG A 104 9.54 -0.64 -3.08
N ILE A 105 8.30 -1.09 -3.10
CA ILE A 105 7.91 -2.36 -2.50
C ILE A 105 7.38 -3.36 -3.51
N ALA A 106 7.03 -2.92 -4.71
CA ALA A 106 6.48 -3.80 -5.73
C ALA A 106 6.58 -3.12 -7.09
N GLU A 107 6.23 -3.89 -8.13
CA GLU A 107 6.13 -3.37 -9.49
C GLU A 107 4.70 -3.57 -9.96
N MET A 108 4.13 -2.52 -10.56
CA MET A 108 2.76 -2.55 -11.02
C MET A 108 2.58 -3.58 -12.12
N GLY A 109 1.45 -4.25 -12.12
CA GLY A 109 1.13 -5.25 -13.12
C GLY A 109 -0.37 -5.40 -13.28
N SER A 110 -0.77 -6.53 -13.80
CA SER A 110 -2.18 -6.83 -14.03
C SER A 110 -2.59 -8.16 -13.42
N SER A 111 -1.89 -8.63 -12.40
CA SER A 111 -2.23 -9.89 -11.77
C SER A 111 -3.65 -9.80 -11.17
N ASP A 112 -4.48 -10.74 -11.52
CA ASP A 112 -5.89 -10.80 -11.13
C ASP A 112 -6.66 -9.53 -11.51
N ALA A 113 -6.29 -8.85 -12.60
CA ALA A 113 -6.95 -7.63 -13.05
C ALA A 113 -7.03 -7.62 -14.58
N ASP A 114 -7.93 -6.81 -15.11
CA ASP A 114 -8.15 -6.73 -16.56
C ASP A 114 -7.12 -5.87 -17.26
N ARG A 115 -6.41 -5.06 -16.52
CA ARG A 115 -5.44 -4.13 -17.09
C ARG A 115 -4.35 -3.87 -16.07
N VAL A 116 -3.25 -3.26 -16.53
CA VAL A 116 -2.19 -2.84 -15.62
C VAL A 116 -2.69 -1.71 -14.76
N GLN A 117 -2.67 -1.93 -13.45
CA GLN A 117 -3.17 -0.94 -12.50
C GLN A 117 -2.72 -1.30 -11.10
N LEU A 118 -2.76 -0.33 -10.21
CA LEU A 118 -2.54 -0.55 -8.78
C LEU A 118 -3.87 -0.33 -8.08
N HIS A 119 -4.32 -1.33 -7.35
CA HIS A 119 -5.46 -1.16 -6.44
C HIS A 119 -4.87 -0.94 -5.05
N PHE A 120 -5.14 0.22 -4.47
CA PHE A 120 -4.58 0.62 -3.20
C PHE A 120 -5.69 0.82 -2.19
N GLU A 121 -5.54 0.19 -1.03
CA GLU A 121 -6.50 0.33 0.06
C GLU A 121 -5.80 0.82 1.31
N ILE A 122 -6.51 1.64 2.08
CA ILE A 122 -6.13 1.93 3.45
C ILE A 122 -7.25 1.41 4.33
N ARG A 123 -6.89 0.66 5.35
CA ARG A 123 -7.87 0.13 6.29
C ARG A 123 -7.58 0.68 7.67
N ARG A 124 -8.62 1.20 8.30
CA ARG A 124 -8.56 1.71 9.66
C ARG A 124 -9.30 0.74 10.55
N GLN A 125 -8.56 0.07 11.44
CA GLN A 125 -9.14 -0.95 12.32
C GLN A 125 -9.91 -2.00 11.53
N GLY A 126 -9.35 -2.43 10.40
CA GLY A 126 -9.92 -3.47 9.58
C GLY A 126 -10.96 -3.00 8.58
N LYS A 127 -11.37 -1.75 8.61
CA LYS A 127 -12.40 -1.24 7.69
C LYS A 127 -11.78 -0.37 6.61
N PRO A 128 -12.16 -0.57 5.35
CA PRO A 128 -11.66 0.29 4.27
C PRO A 128 -12.10 1.73 4.49
N VAL A 129 -11.19 2.66 4.25
CA VAL A 129 -11.50 4.09 4.30
C VAL A 129 -11.01 4.73 3.02
N ASP A 130 -11.49 5.94 2.74
CA ASP A 130 -11.14 6.65 1.51
C ASP A 130 -9.66 7.08 1.57
N PRO A 131 -8.79 6.47 0.75
CA PRO A 131 -7.38 6.83 0.79
C PRO A 131 -7.11 8.27 0.40
N SER A 132 -7.96 8.86 -0.44
CA SER A 132 -7.71 10.22 -0.91
C SER A 132 -7.79 11.25 0.20
N ARG A 133 -8.41 10.89 1.31
CA ARG A 133 -8.47 11.79 2.47
C ARG A 133 -7.19 11.79 3.27
N LEU A 134 -6.37 10.77 3.08
CA LEU A 134 -5.15 10.59 3.88
C LEU A 134 -3.90 10.86 3.06
N LEU A 135 -3.94 10.56 1.76
CA LEU A 135 -2.79 10.76 0.89
C LEU A 135 -2.62 12.23 0.55
N PRO A 136 -1.39 12.65 0.21
CA PRO A 136 -1.19 14.03 -0.23
C PRO A 136 -1.91 14.28 -1.55
N PRO A 137 -2.21 15.52 -1.86
CA PRO A 137 -2.84 15.88 -3.13
C PRO A 137 -2.01 15.38 -4.31
N ARG A 138 -2.68 15.00 -5.37
CA ARG A 138 -2.03 14.47 -6.56
C ARG A 138 -1.98 15.51 -7.65
#